data_7868a92bbeb36c322ef2b4e41beccc23
#
_entry.id   7868a92bbeb36c322ef2b4e41beccc23
#
_cell.length_a   1.000
_cell.length_b   1.000
_cell.length_c   1.000
_cell.angle_alpha   90.00
_cell.angle_beta   90.00
_cell.angle_gamma   90.00
#
_symmetry.space_group_name_H-M   'P 1'
#
loop_
_entity.id
_entity.type
_entity.pdbx_description
1 polymer ?
#
loop_
_entity_poly.entity_id
_entity_poly.type
_entity_poly.pdbx_seq_one_letter_code
_entity_poly.pdbx_strand_id
1 'polypeptide(L)'
;LHGIDGRRRPVRGECDEAESDPCRAAKDALDRVDVPVSGSSLGAPGTENVTRLVVARWPAARIVRGGFTLEEGPERSGVFARFAKDGRSLDLLDAGGGVARTVRAGDGTALVAALRPRADELLWLVTSLDAKGLAAGVKALRENALRDAFAVAVTGPVVEKLPLDER
;
A
#
# COMPACT_ATOMS: atom_id res chain seq x y z
N LEU A 1 -11.29 -3.36 3.33
CA LEU A 1 -10.78 -3.68 1.98
C LEU A 1 -11.93 -3.99 1.02
N HIS A 2 -12.86 -3.03 0.83
CA HIS A 2 -14.00 -3.23 -0.07
C HIS A 2 -13.60 -3.54 -1.52
N GLY A 3 -12.46 -3.06 -1.98
CA GLY A 3 -11.96 -3.37 -3.30
C GLY A 3 -11.48 -4.80 -3.50
N ILE A 4 -11.26 -5.54 -2.42
CA ILE A 4 -10.84 -6.94 -2.46
C ILE A 4 -12.05 -7.87 -2.53
N ASP A 5 -13.20 -7.42 -2.06
CA ASP A 5 -14.38 -8.25 -1.87
C ASP A 5 -15.35 -8.28 -3.06
N GLY A 6 -15.28 -7.32 -3.95
CA GLY A 6 -16.35 -7.09 -4.95
C GLY A 6 -16.66 -8.24 -5.91
N ARG A 7 -15.81 -9.28 -6.03
CA ARG A 7 -16.02 -10.39 -6.95
C ARG A 7 -15.38 -11.71 -6.53
N ARG A 8 -15.11 -11.92 -5.24
CA ARG A 8 -14.51 -13.15 -4.72
C ARG A 8 -13.24 -13.61 -5.45
N ARG A 9 -12.45 -12.66 -5.94
CA ARG A 9 -11.14 -13.00 -6.49
C ARG A 9 -10.24 -13.46 -5.34
N PRO A 10 -9.45 -14.52 -5.55
CA PRO A 10 -8.51 -14.95 -4.53
C PRO A 10 -7.49 -13.82 -4.28
N VAL A 11 -7.12 -13.64 -3.02
CA VAL A 11 -6.08 -12.67 -2.62
C VAL A 11 -4.76 -13.41 -2.47
N ARG A 12 -3.73 -12.88 -3.12
CA ARG A 12 -2.37 -13.38 -2.99
C ARG A 12 -1.52 -12.35 -2.26
N GLY A 13 -0.99 -12.74 -1.10
CA GLY A 13 -0.03 -11.93 -0.36
C GLY A 13 1.37 -12.12 -0.92
N GLU A 14 2.02 -11.06 -1.36
CA GLU A 14 3.38 -11.07 -1.85
C GLU A 14 4.28 -10.38 -0.83
N CYS A 15 5.27 -11.10 -0.34
CA CYS A 15 6.07 -10.70 0.79
C CYS A 15 7.56 -10.75 0.47
N ASP A 16 8.29 -9.74 0.93
CA ASP A 16 9.73 -9.79 1.00
C ASP A 16 10.13 -10.64 2.22
N GLU A 17 11.11 -11.52 2.07
CA GLU A 17 11.65 -12.34 3.18
C GLU A 17 12.14 -11.47 4.36
N ALA A 18 12.67 -10.29 4.06
CA ALA A 18 13.09 -9.32 5.08
C ALA A 18 11.91 -8.79 5.93
N GLU A 19 10.68 -8.94 5.44
CA GLU A 19 9.46 -8.41 6.06
C GLU A 19 8.48 -9.52 6.46
N SER A 20 9.00 -10.66 6.93
CA SER A 20 8.19 -11.84 7.27
C SER A 20 7.14 -11.56 8.36
N ASP A 21 7.49 -10.79 9.39
CA ASP A 21 6.57 -10.46 10.48
C ASP A 21 5.42 -9.55 10.04
N PRO A 22 5.67 -8.43 9.34
CA PRO A 22 4.59 -7.62 8.77
C PRO A 22 3.70 -8.41 7.81
N CYS A 23 4.27 -9.27 7.00
CA CYS A 23 3.52 -10.11 6.08
C CYS A 23 2.59 -11.09 6.77
N ARG A 24 3.08 -11.75 7.80
CA ARG A 24 2.27 -12.65 8.62
C ARG A 24 1.13 -11.89 9.31
N ALA A 25 1.43 -10.73 9.86
CA ALA A 25 0.43 -9.88 10.49
C ALA A 25 -0.64 -9.40 9.52
N ALA A 26 -0.27 -9.08 8.27
CA ALA A 26 -1.23 -8.72 7.23
C ALA A 26 -2.16 -9.89 6.86
N LYS A 27 -1.60 -11.07 6.70
CA LYS A 27 -2.36 -12.29 6.44
C LYS A 27 -3.35 -12.58 7.57
N ASP A 28 -2.90 -12.51 8.81
CA ASP A 28 -3.75 -12.74 9.98
C ASP A 28 -4.86 -11.69 10.08
N ALA A 29 -4.57 -10.44 9.75
CA ALA A 29 -5.55 -9.36 9.74
C ALA A 29 -6.68 -9.63 8.73
N LEU A 30 -6.36 -10.14 7.55
CA LEU A 30 -7.34 -10.46 6.51
C LEU A 30 -8.10 -11.74 6.84
N ASP A 31 -7.46 -12.75 7.40
CA ASP A 31 -8.13 -13.96 7.86
C ASP A 31 -9.23 -13.65 8.89
N ARG A 32 -9.02 -12.68 9.76
CA ARG A 32 -10.01 -12.25 10.77
C ARG A 32 -11.26 -11.59 10.19
N VAL A 33 -11.19 -11.11 8.97
CA VAL A 33 -12.32 -10.51 8.25
C VAL A 33 -12.78 -11.40 7.10
N ASP A 34 -12.49 -12.69 7.19
CA ASP A 34 -12.89 -13.74 6.24
C ASP A 34 -12.37 -13.52 4.81
N VAL A 35 -11.18 -12.93 4.68
CA VAL A 35 -10.48 -12.79 3.40
C VAL A 35 -9.26 -13.72 3.42
N PRO A 36 -9.37 -14.94 2.87
CA PRO A 36 -8.25 -15.87 2.85
C PRO A 36 -7.15 -15.37 1.88
N VAL A 37 -5.91 -15.48 2.34
CA VAL A 37 -4.74 -15.00 1.59
C VAL A 37 -3.78 -16.16 1.38
N SER A 38 -3.46 -16.45 0.12
CA SER A 38 -2.35 -17.36 -0.20
C SER A 38 -1.02 -16.60 -0.14
N GLY A 39 0.03 -17.26 0.34
CA GLY A 39 1.37 -16.68 0.41
C GLY A 39 2.16 -16.87 -0.89
N SER A 40 2.96 -15.87 -1.24
CA SER A 40 3.84 -15.89 -2.40
C SER A 40 5.05 -15.01 -2.16
N SER A 41 6.13 -15.24 -2.91
CA SER A 41 7.27 -14.34 -2.91
C SER A 41 6.95 -13.04 -3.64
N LEU A 42 7.68 -11.99 -3.29
CA LEU A 42 7.53 -10.68 -3.93
C LEU A 42 7.78 -10.78 -5.43
N GLY A 43 6.85 -10.26 -6.23
CA GLY A 43 6.97 -10.27 -7.69
C GLY A 43 6.73 -11.62 -8.36
N ALA A 44 6.16 -12.61 -7.65
CA ALA A 44 5.86 -13.91 -8.24
C ALA A 44 4.92 -13.79 -9.46
N PRO A 45 5.10 -14.64 -10.51
CA PRO A 45 4.26 -14.60 -11.70
C PRO A 45 2.84 -15.12 -11.44
N GLY A 46 1.94 -14.98 -12.42
CA GLY A 46 0.58 -15.47 -12.33
C GLY A 46 -0.38 -14.48 -11.65
N THR A 47 -0.38 -13.24 -12.13
CA THR A 47 -1.20 -12.16 -11.55
C THR A 47 -2.63 -12.09 -12.09
N GLU A 48 -2.96 -12.94 -13.06
CA GLU A 48 -4.28 -12.94 -13.68
C GLU A 48 -5.37 -13.41 -12.71
N ASN A 49 -6.47 -12.67 -12.66
CA ASN A 49 -7.65 -12.98 -11.84
C ASN A 49 -7.41 -13.11 -10.33
N VAL A 50 -6.28 -12.59 -9.84
CA VAL A 50 -6.02 -12.49 -8.41
C VAL A 50 -5.95 -11.02 -7.99
N THR A 51 -6.36 -10.74 -6.76
CA THR A 51 -6.06 -9.47 -6.10
C THR A 51 -4.73 -9.65 -5.37
N ARG A 52 -3.78 -8.79 -5.67
CA ARG A 52 -2.46 -8.86 -5.04
C ARG A 52 -2.43 -7.95 -3.83
N LEU A 53 -1.91 -8.47 -2.73
CA LEU A 53 -1.56 -7.67 -1.55
C LEU A 53 -0.05 -7.73 -1.38
N VAL A 54 0.62 -6.62 -1.59
CA VAL A 54 2.07 -6.51 -1.46
C VAL A 54 2.41 -5.77 -0.17
N VAL A 55 3.23 -6.37 0.66
CA VAL A 55 3.72 -5.78 1.91
C VAL A 55 5.24 -5.76 1.84
N ALA A 56 5.80 -4.57 1.65
CA ALA A 56 7.24 -4.40 1.54
C ALA A 56 7.62 -2.95 1.83
N ARG A 57 8.82 -2.74 2.39
CA ARG A 57 9.39 -1.40 2.49
C ARG A 57 9.82 -0.90 1.11
N TRP A 58 9.85 0.40 0.96
CA TRP A 58 10.50 1.04 -0.17
C TRP A 58 12.02 1.00 0.02
N PRO A 59 12.84 0.61 -0.95
CA PRO A 59 12.55 0.49 -2.38
C PRO A 59 12.13 -0.91 -2.88
N ALA A 60 12.01 -1.93 -2.05
CA ALA A 60 11.59 -3.26 -2.51
C ALA A 60 10.21 -3.22 -3.18
N ALA A 61 9.27 -2.43 -2.64
CA ALA A 61 7.94 -2.23 -3.22
C ALA A 61 7.99 -1.54 -4.60
N ARG A 62 9.01 -0.76 -4.87
CA ARG A 62 9.19 -0.05 -6.14
C ARG A 62 9.31 -0.99 -7.35
N ILE A 63 10.00 -2.12 -7.17
CA ILE A 63 10.29 -3.06 -8.26
C ILE A 63 9.13 -4.00 -8.56
N VAL A 64 8.12 -4.03 -7.73
CA VAL A 64 6.89 -4.77 -8.00
C VAL A 64 6.14 -4.10 -9.15
N ARG A 65 5.55 -4.90 -10.03
CA ARG A 65 4.76 -4.37 -11.15
C ARG A 65 3.73 -3.36 -10.67
N GLY A 66 3.79 -2.16 -11.17
CA GLY A 66 2.94 -1.04 -10.79
C GLY A 66 3.50 -0.18 -9.65
N GLY A 67 4.43 -0.71 -8.85
CA GLY A 67 4.99 0.03 -7.71
C GLY A 67 5.71 1.32 -8.11
N PHE A 68 6.49 1.25 -9.19
CA PHE A 68 7.26 2.40 -9.68
C PHE A 68 6.40 3.60 -10.08
N THR A 69 5.12 3.40 -10.39
CA THR A 69 4.21 4.51 -10.74
C THR A 69 4.04 5.51 -9.60
N LEU A 70 4.32 5.09 -8.37
CA LEU A 70 4.30 5.98 -7.20
C LEU A 70 5.41 7.04 -7.20
N GLU A 71 6.42 6.90 -8.05
CA GLU A 71 7.42 7.96 -8.28
C GLU A 71 6.95 8.98 -9.33
N GLU A 72 5.97 8.62 -10.15
CA GLU A 72 5.50 9.44 -11.26
C GLU A 72 4.34 10.37 -10.88
N GLY A 73 3.68 10.10 -9.76
CA GLY A 73 2.60 10.93 -9.24
C GLY A 73 1.19 10.47 -9.64
N PRO A 74 0.16 11.25 -9.25
CA PRO A 74 -1.26 10.84 -9.37
C PRO A 74 -1.74 10.56 -10.79
N GLU A 75 -1.17 11.25 -11.77
CA GLU A 75 -1.56 11.05 -13.18
C GLU A 75 -1.27 9.63 -13.67
N ARG A 76 -0.27 8.97 -13.11
CA ARG A 76 0.12 7.60 -13.47
C ARG A 76 -0.36 6.57 -12.47
N SER A 77 -0.20 6.84 -11.18
CA SER A 77 -0.55 5.89 -10.13
C SER A 77 -2.02 5.95 -9.71
N GLY A 78 -2.68 7.09 -9.91
CA GLY A 78 -4.00 7.36 -9.34
C GLY A 78 -3.96 7.65 -7.82
N VAL A 79 -2.77 7.74 -7.25
CA VAL A 79 -2.56 7.94 -5.81
C VAL A 79 -1.96 9.31 -5.55
N PHE A 80 -2.55 10.06 -4.62
CA PHE A 80 -2.08 11.40 -4.24
C PHE A 80 -0.92 11.33 -3.23
N ALA A 81 0.12 10.60 -3.66
CA ALA A 81 1.39 10.46 -2.97
C ALA A 81 2.49 10.20 -4.01
N ARG A 82 3.71 10.62 -3.70
CA ARG A 82 4.82 10.42 -4.63
C ARG A 82 6.11 10.18 -3.86
N PHE A 83 6.74 9.04 -4.10
CA PHE A 83 8.08 8.78 -3.61
C PHE A 83 9.10 9.56 -4.42
N ALA A 84 10.08 10.13 -3.73
CA ALA A 84 11.23 10.73 -4.39
C ALA A 84 12.04 9.68 -5.14
N LYS A 85 12.68 10.07 -6.24
CA LYS A 85 13.50 9.15 -7.06
C LYS A 85 14.68 8.55 -6.30
N ASP A 86 15.20 9.27 -5.30
CA ASP A 86 16.27 8.76 -4.43
C ASP A 86 15.78 7.77 -3.36
N GLY A 87 14.45 7.59 -3.24
CA GLY A 87 13.84 6.65 -2.29
C GLY A 87 13.89 7.10 -0.84
N ARG A 88 14.22 8.35 -0.55
CA ARG A 88 14.45 8.85 0.82
C ARG A 88 13.29 9.61 1.41
N SER A 89 12.31 9.96 0.61
CA SER A 89 11.14 10.70 1.07
C SER A 89 9.87 10.29 0.33
N LEU A 90 8.75 10.56 0.97
CA LEU A 90 7.41 10.37 0.42
C LEU A 90 6.64 11.65 0.58
N ASP A 91 6.21 12.24 -0.53
CA ASP A 91 5.33 13.39 -0.53
C ASP A 91 3.88 12.94 -0.48
N LEU A 92 3.13 13.46 0.49
CA LEU A 92 1.67 13.30 0.57
C LEU A 92 1.05 14.54 -0.05
N LEU A 93 0.16 14.34 -1.01
CA LEU A 93 -0.33 15.40 -1.89
C LEU A 93 -1.75 15.83 -1.52
N ASP A 94 -2.07 17.09 -1.83
CA ASP A 94 -3.44 17.60 -1.80
C ASP A 94 -4.17 17.27 -3.13
N ALA A 95 -5.45 17.64 -3.21
CA ALA A 95 -6.26 17.35 -4.39
C ALA A 95 -5.80 18.06 -5.66
N GLY A 96 -5.05 19.14 -5.54
CA GLY A 96 -4.45 19.85 -6.66
C GLY A 96 -3.11 19.26 -7.11
N GLY A 97 -2.61 18.24 -6.42
CA GLY A 97 -1.32 17.62 -6.69
C GLY A 97 -0.14 18.33 -6.05
N GLY A 98 -0.36 19.34 -5.23
CA GLY A 98 0.67 20.01 -4.45
C GLY A 98 1.11 19.21 -3.24
N VAL A 99 2.34 19.42 -2.79
CA VAL A 99 2.88 18.74 -1.62
C VAL A 99 2.29 19.34 -0.35
N ALA A 100 1.46 18.56 0.34
CA ALA A 100 0.89 18.97 1.64
C ALA A 100 1.82 18.62 2.80
N ARG A 101 2.52 17.47 2.71
CA ARG A 101 3.46 17.02 3.74
C ARG A 101 4.50 16.09 3.14
N THR A 102 5.74 16.20 3.58
CA THR A 102 6.81 15.27 3.22
C THR A 102 7.15 14.38 4.41
N VAL A 103 7.19 13.08 4.15
CA VAL A 103 7.50 12.02 5.10
C VAL A 103 8.91 11.50 4.83
N ARG A 104 9.65 11.20 5.89
CA ARG A 104 10.99 10.63 5.83
C ARG A 104 11.09 9.35 6.65
N ALA A 105 12.16 8.59 6.43
CA ALA A 105 12.46 7.44 7.28
C ALA A 105 12.61 7.91 8.75
N GLY A 106 12.02 7.15 9.66
CA GLY A 106 11.93 7.51 11.08
C GLY A 106 10.60 8.15 11.49
N ASP A 107 9.83 8.67 10.55
CA ASP A 107 8.52 9.27 10.85
C ASP A 107 7.44 8.23 11.19
N GLY A 108 7.68 6.97 10.84
CA GLY A 108 6.74 5.88 11.14
C GLY A 108 5.45 5.96 10.35
N THR A 109 5.50 6.45 9.10
CA THR A 109 4.33 6.61 8.23
C THR A 109 4.33 5.58 7.12
N ALA A 110 3.21 4.88 6.95
CA ALA A 110 2.96 3.99 5.83
C ALA A 110 2.07 4.64 4.79
N LEU A 111 2.22 4.17 3.56
CA LEU A 111 1.25 4.35 2.49
C LEU A 111 0.54 3.02 2.26
N VAL A 112 -0.78 3.04 2.32
CA VAL A 112 -1.62 1.90 1.93
C VAL A 112 -2.47 2.35 0.76
N ALA A 113 -2.27 1.75 -0.42
CA ALA A 113 -2.88 2.24 -1.64
C ALA A 113 -3.30 1.11 -2.58
N ALA A 114 -4.40 1.34 -3.28
CA ALA A 114 -4.85 0.49 -4.38
C ALA A 114 -4.27 1.02 -5.70
N LEU A 115 -3.58 0.16 -6.43
CA LEU A 115 -3.02 0.44 -7.74
C LEU A 115 -3.64 -0.47 -8.78
N ARG A 116 -3.78 0.03 -10.00
CA ARG A 116 -4.24 -0.75 -11.14
C ARG A 116 -3.18 -0.74 -12.23
N PRO A 117 -2.20 -1.64 -12.18
CA PRO A 117 -1.17 -1.75 -13.23
C PRO A 117 -1.77 -2.01 -14.61
N ARG A 118 -2.89 -2.73 -14.65
CA ARG A 118 -3.72 -2.97 -15.82
C ARG A 118 -5.20 -2.91 -15.43
N ALA A 119 -6.08 -2.81 -16.42
CA ALA A 119 -7.52 -2.71 -16.17
C ALA A 119 -8.10 -3.91 -15.40
N ASP A 120 -7.53 -5.10 -15.57
CA ASP A 120 -7.94 -6.36 -14.93
C ASP A 120 -7.11 -6.74 -13.70
N GLU A 121 -6.09 -5.94 -13.37
CA GLU A 121 -5.19 -6.16 -12.23
C GLU A 121 -5.47 -5.15 -11.11
N LEU A 122 -5.68 -5.66 -9.90
CA LEU A 122 -5.76 -4.85 -8.68
C LEU A 122 -4.63 -5.23 -7.74
N LEU A 123 -3.86 -4.24 -7.35
CA LEU A 123 -2.77 -4.35 -6.40
C LEU A 123 -3.06 -3.47 -5.19
N TRP A 124 -3.15 -4.07 -4.02
CA TRP A 124 -3.09 -3.34 -2.75
C TRP A 124 -1.65 -3.36 -2.25
N LEU A 125 -1.11 -2.18 -2.04
CA LEU A 125 0.27 -2.01 -1.59
C LEU A 125 0.30 -1.41 -0.21
N VAL A 126 1.01 -2.07 0.72
CA VAL A 126 1.37 -1.54 2.02
C VAL A 126 2.87 -1.32 2.01
N THR A 127 3.30 -0.08 2.08
CA THR A 127 4.72 0.27 2.02
C THR A 127 5.07 1.41 2.98
N SER A 128 6.33 1.53 3.30
CA SER A 128 6.85 2.59 4.16
C SER A 128 8.35 2.77 3.90
N LEU A 129 8.88 3.90 4.36
CA LEU A 129 10.33 4.16 4.35
C LEU A 129 11.04 3.50 5.55
N ASP A 130 10.29 3.03 6.56
CA ASP A 130 10.84 2.40 7.76
C ASP A 130 9.95 1.25 8.27
N ALA A 131 10.53 0.42 9.14
CA ALA A 131 9.85 -0.76 9.68
C ALA A 131 8.67 -0.38 10.57
N LYS A 132 8.77 0.70 11.34
CA LYS A 132 7.70 1.19 12.20
C LYS A 132 6.48 1.61 11.39
N GLY A 133 6.70 2.32 10.29
CA GLY A 133 5.65 2.70 9.36
C GLY A 133 4.99 1.48 8.74
N LEU A 134 5.77 0.51 8.29
CA LEU A 134 5.22 -0.70 7.71
C LEU A 134 4.30 -1.46 8.68
N ALA A 135 4.71 -1.59 9.94
CA ALA A 135 3.88 -2.19 10.99
C ALA A 135 2.57 -1.42 11.21
N ALA A 136 2.62 -0.09 11.21
CA ALA A 136 1.42 0.75 11.34
C ALA A 136 0.46 0.54 10.14
N GLY A 137 0.99 0.46 8.93
CA GLY A 137 0.20 0.21 7.72
C GLY A 137 -0.51 -1.14 7.75
N VAL A 138 0.18 -2.18 8.17
CA VAL A 138 -0.39 -3.53 8.34
C VAL A 138 -1.50 -3.53 9.38
N LYS A 139 -1.29 -2.85 10.50
CA LYS A 139 -2.31 -2.73 11.55
C LYS A 139 -3.58 -2.06 11.06
N ALA A 140 -3.46 -1.08 10.17
CA ALA A 140 -4.60 -0.39 9.58
C ALA A 140 -5.50 -1.31 8.73
N LEU A 141 -4.99 -2.44 8.25
CA LEU A 141 -5.79 -3.43 7.53
C LEU A 141 -6.87 -4.08 8.40
N ARG A 142 -6.69 -4.10 9.72
CA ARG A 142 -7.65 -4.67 10.69
C ARG A 142 -8.82 -3.74 10.98
N GLU A 143 -8.58 -2.46 10.81
CA GLU A 143 -9.56 -1.41 11.09
C GLU A 143 -10.21 -1.03 9.76
N ASN A 144 -11.45 -0.65 9.74
CA ASN A 144 -12.13 -0.18 8.51
C ASN A 144 -11.53 1.13 7.95
N ALA A 145 -10.23 1.30 8.16
CA ALA A 145 -9.46 2.48 7.78
C ALA A 145 -9.46 2.75 6.27
N LEU A 146 -9.62 1.68 5.48
CA LEU A 146 -9.65 1.76 4.02
C LEU A 146 -11.08 1.81 3.47
N ARG A 147 -12.07 1.89 4.34
CA ARG A 147 -13.45 2.02 3.91
C ARG A 147 -13.63 3.36 3.19
N ASP A 148 -14.13 3.30 1.98
CA ASP A 148 -14.36 4.47 1.13
C ASP A 148 -13.08 5.25 0.76
N ALA A 149 -11.91 4.59 0.84
CA ALA A 149 -10.64 5.17 0.43
C ALA A 149 -9.84 4.23 -0.47
N PHE A 150 -9.20 4.79 -1.48
CA PHE A 150 -8.27 4.05 -2.35
C PHE A 150 -6.81 4.22 -1.92
N ALA A 151 -6.53 5.20 -1.08
CA ALA A 151 -5.21 5.40 -0.51
C ALA A 151 -5.32 6.13 0.83
N VAL A 152 -4.50 5.73 1.77
CA VAL A 152 -4.38 6.36 3.09
C VAL A 152 -2.91 6.44 3.51
N ALA A 153 -2.60 7.47 4.28
CA ALA A 153 -1.34 7.56 5.03
C ALA A 153 -1.60 7.17 6.49
N VAL A 154 -0.77 6.32 7.04
CA VAL A 154 -0.95 5.80 8.40
C VAL A 154 0.29 6.12 9.23
N THR A 155 0.11 6.85 10.33
CA THR A 155 1.17 7.15 11.28
C THR A 155 0.70 6.75 12.69
N GLY A 156 1.24 5.67 13.23
CA GLY A 156 0.73 5.10 14.48
C GLY A 156 -0.76 4.78 14.38
N PRO A 157 -1.60 5.31 15.28
CA PRO A 157 -3.05 5.11 15.21
C PRO A 157 -3.77 6.06 14.26
N VAL A 158 -3.07 7.04 13.67
CA VAL A 158 -3.67 8.08 12.83
C VAL A 158 -3.73 7.61 11.38
N VAL A 159 -4.94 7.60 10.82
CA VAL A 159 -5.18 7.26 9.42
C VAL A 159 -5.75 8.49 8.71
N GLU A 160 -5.07 8.92 7.65
CA GLU A 160 -5.48 10.08 6.86
C GLU A 160 -5.75 9.65 5.43
N LYS A 161 -6.95 9.95 4.94
CA LYS A 161 -7.31 9.68 3.53
C LYS A 161 -6.54 10.60 2.59
N LEU A 162 -6.11 10.07 1.46
CA LEU A 162 -5.48 10.86 0.40
C LEU A 162 -6.49 11.15 -0.72
N PRO A 163 -6.46 12.35 -1.32
CA PRO A 163 -5.54 13.47 -1.06
C PRO A 163 -5.74 14.12 0.29
N LEU A 164 -4.68 14.72 0.82
CA LEU A 164 -4.77 15.52 2.06
C LEU A 164 -5.50 16.84 1.77
N ASP A 165 -6.05 17.44 2.83
CA ASP A 165 -6.66 18.76 2.71
C ASP A 165 -5.59 19.81 2.36
N GLU A 166 -5.98 20.78 1.56
CA GLU A 166 -5.12 21.93 1.26
C GLU A 166 -4.87 22.72 2.55
N ARG A 167 -3.63 23.09 2.72
CA ARG A 167 -3.23 23.96 3.82
C ARG A 167 -3.31 25.42 3.45
#